data_36284f69d4b6648b2acafeaa2b616a73
#
_entry.id   36284f69d4b6648b2acafeaa2b616a73
#
_cell.length_a   1.000
_cell.length_b   1.000
_cell.length_c   1.000
_cell.angle_alpha   90.00
_cell.angle_beta   90.00
_cell.angle_gamma   90.00
#
_symmetry.space_group_name_H-M   'P 1'
#
loop_
_entity.id
_entity.type
_entity.pdbx_description
1 polymer ?
#
loop_
_entity_poly.entity_id
_entity_poly.type
_entity_poly.pdbx_seq_one_letter_code
_entity_poly.pdbx_strand_id
1 'polypeptide(L)'
;MIAGSDIRAEALRLQAGFIDAGAVVLETSILQPADLLLDLYGEDIRARAYVTSDPLRGEQMLRPDFTVPVVQMHMAEGAEPARYTYAGEVFRRQEDDMARANEYFQVGYEVFDRQNPAAADAEVFVQIYTALRGLSLRAATGDIGILTAAVIGLRTTEARKHALLRHIWRPKRFKALLEQFSGRRPVPASRSALLSAKTPFEIEAPMIGLRSRGAIKTRINQLHHDALSDPLSNAEVEF
;
A
#
# COMPACT_ATOMS: atom_id res chain seq x y z
N MET A 1 -30.20 -2.32 -11.09
CA MET A 1 -28.88 -2.64 -11.66
C MET A 1 -28.60 -1.64 -12.78
N ILE A 2 -27.50 -0.92 -12.74
CA ILE A 2 -27.06 -0.06 -13.85
C ILE A 2 -26.60 -1.00 -14.97
N ALA A 3 -27.03 -0.74 -16.21
CA ALA A 3 -26.64 -1.58 -17.34
C ALA A 3 -25.13 -1.41 -17.60
N GLY A 4 -24.44 -2.48 -18.00
CA GLY A 4 -22.99 -2.42 -18.31
C GLY A 4 -22.67 -1.45 -19.46
N SER A 5 -23.63 -1.23 -20.39
CA SER A 5 -23.53 -0.21 -21.44
C SER A 5 -23.43 1.21 -20.86
N ASP A 6 -24.18 1.50 -19.79
CA ASP A 6 -24.23 2.84 -19.18
C ASP A 6 -22.95 3.13 -18.42
N ILE A 7 -22.38 2.12 -17.76
CA ILE A 7 -21.08 2.22 -17.06
C ILE A 7 -19.98 2.54 -18.09
N ARG A 8 -19.97 1.83 -19.21
CA ARG A 8 -18.96 2.01 -20.25
C ARG A 8 -19.12 3.35 -20.95
N ALA A 9 -20.33 3.80 -21.22
CA ALA A 9 -20.60 5.13 -21.79
C ALA A 9 -20.13 6.24 -20.87
N GLU A 10 -20.38 6.14 -19.56
CA GLU A 10 -19.93 7.12 -18.58
C GLU A 10 -18.39 7.09 -18.44
N ALA A 11 -17.75 5.94 -18.47
CA ALA A 11 -16.30 5.82 -18.46
C ALA A 11 -15.65 6.52 -19.66
N LEU A 12 -16.19 6.32 -20.86
CA LEU A 12 -15.73 6.99 -22.07
C LEU A 12 -15.94 8.51 -22.03
N ARG A 13 -17.05 8.96 -21.45
CA ARG A 13 -17.32 10.40 -21.23
C ARG A 13 -16.27 11.03 -20.31
N LEU A 14 -15.94 10.37 -19.19
CA LEU A 14 -14.90 10.83 -18.26
C LEU A 14 -13.53 10.84 -18.92
N GLN A 15 -13.20 9.78 -19.66
CA GLN A 15 -11.93 9.68 -20.38
C GLN A 15 -11.78 10.77 -21.44
N ALA A 16 -12.85 11.11 -22.17
CA ALA A 16 -12.85 12.19 -23.15
C ALA A 16 -12.41 13.52 -22.52
N GLY A 17 -12.88 13.85 -21.31
CA GLY A 17 -12.44 15.05 -20.59
C GLY A 17 -10.95 15.05 -20.28
N PHE A 18 -10.36 13.90 -20.01
CA PHE A 18 -8.91 13.79 -19.79
C PHE A 18 -8.11 13.89 -21.11
N ILE A 19 -8.65 13.37 -22.20
CA ILE A 19 -8.08 13.56 -23.55
C ILE A 19 -8.09 15.04 -23.92
N ASP A 20 -9.18 15.76 -23.68
CA ASP A 20 -9.29 17.21 -23.92
C ASP A 20 -8.28 18.00 -23.06
N ALA A 21 -7.90 17.48 -21.90
CA ALA A 21 -6.84 18.01 -21.05
C ALA A 21 -5.42 17.63 -21.51
N GLY A 22 -5.28 16.96 -22.66
CA GLY A 22 -3.99 16.61 -23.27
C GLY A 22 -3.44 15.24 -22.87
N ALA A 23 -4.24 14.36 -22.29
CA ALA A 23 -3.80 13.01 -21.97
C ALA A 23 -3.80 12.10 -23.20
N VAL A 24 -2.76 11.27 -23.30
CA VAL A 24 -2.67 10.19 -24.27
C VAL A 24 -3.37 8.95 -23.70
N VAL A 25 -4.20 8.32 -24.53
CA VAL A 25 -4.88 7.07 -24.14
C VAL A 25 -3.87 5.93 -24.11
N LEU A 26 -3.84 5.21 -22.98
CA LEU A 26 -3.05 3.99 -22.85
C LEU A 26 -3.98 2.79 -22.70
N GLU A 27 -3.64 1.72 -23.41
CA GLU A 27 -4.21 0.40 -23.25
C GLU A 27 -3.18 -0.52 -22.61
N THR A 28 -3.57 -1.24 -21.57
CA THR A 28 -2.71 -2.18 -20.87
C THR A 28 -3.35 -3.55 -20.81
N SER A 29 -2.53 -4.60 -20.80
CA SER A 29 -3.03 -5.97 -20.70
C SER A 29 -3.78 -6.20 -19.38
N ILE A 30 -4.85 -7.00 -19.42
CA ILE A 30 -5.58 -7.42 -18.21
C ILE A 30 -4.72 -8.37 -17.38
N LEU A 31 -4.02 -9.32 -18.04
CA LEU A 31 -3.07 -10.23 -17.40
C LEU A 31 -1.73 -9.53 -17.23
N GLN A 32 -1.23 -9.53 -16.00
CA GLN A 32 0.04 -8.94 -15.62
C GLN A 32 0.95 -10.01 -15.00
N PRO A 33 2.28 -9.98 -15.23
CA PRO A 33 3.20 -10.88 -14.53
C PRO A 33 3.07 -10.73 -13.01
N ALA A 34 2.89 -11.86 -12.30
CA ALA A 34 2.67 -11.83 -10.86
C ALA A 34 3.90 -11.29 -10.10
N ASP A 35 5.10 -11.67 -10.53
CA ASP A 35 6.36 -11.27 -9.88
C ASP A 35 6.47 -9.74 -9.77
N LEU A 36 6.12 -9.03 -10.83
CA LEU A 36 6.15 -7.58 -10.83
C LEU A 36 5.24 -6.95 -9.77
N LEU A 37 3.99 -7.44 -9.70
CA LEU A 37 3.01 -6.92 -8.73
C LEU A 37 3.41 -7.30 -7.31
N LEU A 38 4.03 -8.47 -7.12
CA LEU A 38 4.56 -8.91 -5.82
C LEU A 38 5.74 -8.07 -5.38
N ASP A 39 6.66 -7.72 -6.27
CA ASP A 39 7.82 -6.89 -5.96
C ASP A 39 7.40 -5.48 -5.51
N LEU A 40 6.37 -4.92 -6.12
CA LEU A 40 5.90 -3.57 -5.81
C LEU A 40 4.94 -3.50 -4.62
N TYR A 41 3.97 -4.42 -4.53
CA TYR A 41 2.95 -4.42 -3.50
C TYR A 41 3.23 -5.38 -2.34
N GLY A 42 4.21 -6.29 -2.50
CA GLY A 42 4.51 -7.37 -1.56
C GLY A 42 3.45 -8.48 -1.58
N GLU A 43 3.67 -9.52 -0.75
CA GLU A 43 2.79 -10.71 -0.68
C GLU A 43 1.32 -10.40 -0.32
N ASP A 44 1.06 -9.25 0.29
CA ASP A 44 -0.30 -8.84 0.65
C ASP A 44 -1.22 -8.67 -0.57
N ILE A 45 -0.65 -8.46 -1.78
CA ILE A 45 -1.45 -8.35 -3.00
C ILE A 45 -2.13 -9.66 -3.37
N ARG A 46 -1.52 -10.83 -3.03
CA ARG A 46 -2.11 -12.14 -3.31
C ARG A 46 -3.47 -12.34 -2.67
N ALA A 47 -3.70 -11.78 -1.50
CA ALA A 47 -4.99 -11.86 -0.83
C ALA A 47 -6.10 -11.13 -1.61
N ARG A 48 -5.74 -10.06 -2.32
CA ARG A 48 -6.68 -9.19 -3.05
C ARG A 48 -6.67 -9.36 -4.57
N ALA A 49 -5.74 -10.13 -5.13
CA ALA A 49 -5.62 -10.36 -6.55
C ALA A 49 -6.25 -11.69 -6.99
N TYR A 50 -6.69 -11.74 -8.23
CA TYR A 50 -7.01 -12.97 -8.91
C TYR A 50 -5.76 -13.47 -9.62
N VAL A 51 -5.33 -14.66 -9.25
CA VAL A 51 -4.10 -15.28 -9.75
C VAL A 51 -4.45 -16.42 -10.68
N THR A 52 -3.71 -16.55 -11.78
CA THR A 52 -3.79 -17.65 -12.73
C THR A 52 -2.39 -18.13 -13.10
N SER A 53 -2.29 -19.27 -13.78
CA SER A 53 -1.03 -19.84 -14.22
C SER A 53 -1.04 -20.04 -15.75
N ASP A 54 0.01 -19.54 -16.40
CA ASP A 54 0.26 -19.76 -17.83
C ASP A 54 1.48 -20.67 -17.97
N PRO A 55 1.40 -21.79 -18.73
CA PRO A 55 2.51 -22.73 -18.87
C PRO A 55 3.78 -22.13 -19.48
N LEU A 56 3.64 -21.05 -20.26
CA LEU A 56 4.78 -20.41 -20.95
C LEU A 56 5.25 -19.14 -20.25
N ARG A 57 4.35 -18.44 -19.52
CA ARG A 57 4.61 -17.14 -18.91
C ARG A 57 4.67 -17.18 -17.39
N GLY A 58 4.41 -18.34 -16.78
CA GLY A 58 4.40 -18.50 -15.33
C GLY A 58 3.13 -17.96 -14.67
N GLU A 59 3.25 -17.52 -13.44
CA GLU A 59 2.14 -16.99 -12.66
C GLU A 59 1.74 -15.60 -13.17
N GLN A 60 0.44 -15.40 -13.38
CA GLN A 60 -0.13 -14.15 -13.86
C GLN A 60 -1.21 -13.68 -12.87
N MET A 61 -1.44 -12.37 -12.80
CA MET A 61 -2.54 -11.76 -12.04
C MET A 61 -3.44 -10.94 -12.96
N LEU A 62 -4.74 -10.97 -12.71
CA LEU A 62 -5.63 -9.96 -13.28
C LEU A 62 -5.30 -8.61 -12.65
N ARG A 63 -5.15 -7.57 -13.48
CA ARG A 63 -4.76 -6.23 -13.00
C ARG A 63 -5.69 -5.71 -11.92
N PRO A 64 -5.18 -5.35 -10.74
CA PRO A 64 -5.97 -4.75 -9.67
C PRO A 64 -6.22 -3.25 -9.86
N ASP A 65 -5.41 -2.62 -10.70
CA ASP A 65 -5.48 -1.22 -11.15
C ASP A 65 -4.63 -1.03 -12.43
N PHE A 66 -4.53 0.20 -12.89
CA PHE A 66 -3.75 0.55 -14.07
C PHE A 66 -2.39 1.18 -13.74
N THR A 67 -2.17 1.65 -12.53
CA THR A 67 -1.00 2.45 -12.17
C THR A 67 0.31 1.74 -12.47
N VAL A 68 0.46 0.48 -12.03
CA VAL A 68 1.70 -0.26 -12.28
C VAL A 68 1.96 -0.50 -13.77
N PRO A 69 1.00 -0.99 -14.58
CA PRO A 69 1.18 -1.10 -16.02
C PRO A 69 1.53 0.22 -16.71
N VAL A 70 0.88 1.32 -16.33
CA VAL A 70 1.14 2.66 -16.89
C VAL A 70 2.55 3.13 -16.53
N VAL A 71 2.96 2.98 -15.26
CA VAL A 71 4.32 3.30 -14.82
C VAL A 71 5.36 2.51 -15.62
N GLN A 72 5.14 1.21 -15.86
CA GLN A 72 6.05 0.39 -16.66
C GLN A 72 6.17 0.90 -18.10
N MET A 73 5.05 1.18 -18.75
CA MET A 73 5.06 1.72 -20.12
C MET A 73 5.79 3.05 -20.18
N HIS A 74 5.53 3.95 -19.22
CA HIS A 74 6.24 5.22 -19.13
C HIS A 74 7.74 5.05 -18.91
N MET A 75 8.14 4.18 -17.99
CA MET A 75 9.56 3.92 -17.69
C MET A 75 10.33 3.29 -18.86
N ALA A 76 9.64 2.56 -19.73
CA ALA A 76 10.26 1.96 -20.90
C ALA A 76 10.54 2.98 -22.02
N GLU A 77 9.61 3.89 -22.31
CA GLU A 77 9.65 4.73 -23.52
C GLU A 77 9.19 6.19 -23.26
N GLY A 78 8.76 6.53 -22.06
CA GLY A 78 8.13 7.83 -21.79
C GLY A 78 9.12 8.98 -21.64
N ALA A 79 8.83 10.09 -22.31
CA ALA A 79 9.46 11.36 -22.05
C ALA A 79 8.60 12.20 -21.11
N GLU A 80 9.21 13.04 -20.27
CA GLU A 80 8.50 13.95 -19.37
C GLU A 80 8.53 15.40 -19.88
N PRO A 81 7.47 16.17 -19.64
CA PRO A 81 6.24 15.80 -18.93
C PRO A 81 5.31 14.92 -19.80
N ALA A 82 4.63 13.97 -19.19
CA ALA A 82 3.66 13.12 -19.85
C ALA A 82 2.33 13.07 -19.10
N ARG A 83 1.23 12.92 -19.85
CA ARG A 83 -0.13 12.79 -19.35
C ARG A 83 -0.78 11.59 -19.99
N TYR A 84 -1.32 10.70 -19.17
CA TYR A 84 -1.96 9.48 -19.64
C TYR A 84 -3.36 9.35 -19.07
N THR A 85 -4.23 8.72 -19.85
CA THR A 85 -5.56 8.31 -19.41
C THR A 85 -5.86 6.90 -19.87
N TYR A 86 -6.64 6.21 -19.10
CA TYR A 86 -7.06 4.84 -19.37
C TYR A 86 -8.50 4.62 -18.90
N ALA A 87 -9.16 3.62 -19.49
CA ALA A 87 -10.47 3.16 -19.06
C ALA A 87 -10.58 1.65 -19.29
N GLY A 88 -11.02 0.91 -18.29
CA GLY A 88 -11.19 -0.54 -18.43
C GLY A 88 -11.47 -1.25 -17.11
N GLU A 89 -11.67 -2.55 -17.22
CA GLU A 89 -11.98 -3.43 -16.11
C GLU A 89 -10.75 -3.63 -15.20
N VAL A 90 -10.99 -3.62 -13.89
CA VAL A 90 -10.04 -4.01 -12.83
C VAL A 90 -10.69 -5.03 -11.90
N PHE A 91 -9.84 -5.86 -11.28
CA PHE A 91 -10.28 -7.05 -10.57
C PHE A 91 -9.68 -7.08 -9.17
N ARG A 92 -10.52 -7.01 -8.13
CA ARG A 92 -10.08 -7.05 -6.73
C ARG A 92 -10.93 -8.01 -5.93
N ARG A 93 -10.32 -9.01 -5.34
CA ARG A 93 -11.02 -9.88 -4.38
C ARG A 93 -11.42 -9.05 -3.17
N GLN A 94 -12.63 -9.28 -2.70
CA GLN A 94 -13.14 -8.70 -1.47
C GLN A 94 -13.00 -9.74 -0.35
N GLU A 95 -12.36 -9.37 0.75
CA GLU A 95 -12.14 -10.28 1.88
C GLU A 95 -13.25 -10.15 2.94
N ASP A 96 -13.75 -8.93 3.15
CA ASP A 96 -14.60 -8.60 4.30
C ASP A 96 -16.04 -8.20 3.91
N ASP A 97 -16.34 -8.01 2.61
CA ASP A 97 -17.63 -7.48 2.18
C ASP A 97 -18.09 -8.11 0.84
N MET A 98 -18.98 -9.08 0.94
CA MET A 98 -19.55 -9.76 -0.23
C MET A 98 -20.46 -8.87 -1.10
N ALA A 99 -20.91 -7.73 -0.61
CA ALA A 99 -21.73 -6.79 -1.36
C ALA A 99 -20.91 -5.91 -2.33
N ARG A 100 -19.59 -5.82 -2.12
CA ARG A 100 -18.69 -5.10 -3.03
C ARG A 100 -18.38 -5.93 -4.26
N ALA A 101 -18.45 -5.29 -5.42
CA ALA A 101 -18.06 -5.94 -6.66
C ALA A 101 -16.57 -6.32 -6.67
N ASN A 102 -16.26 -7.48 -7.23
CA ASN A 102 -14.88 -7.94 -7.47
C ASN A 102 -14.31 -7.41 -8.79
N GLU A 103 -15.20 -7.05 -9.70
CA GLU A 103 -14.91 -6.49 -11.01
C GLU A 103 -15.63 -5.16 -11.16
N TYR A 104 -14.92 -4.12 -11.58
CA TYR A 104 -15.49 -2.80 -11.83
C TYR A 104 -14.67 -2.05 -12.87
N PHE A 105 -15.28 -1.05 -13.47
CA PHE A 105 -14.64 -0.20 -14.46
C PHE A 105 -13.85 0.91 -13.76
N GLN A 106 -12.61 1.12 -14.15
CA GLN A 106 -11.75 2.19 -13.66
C GLN A 106 -11.39 3.12 -14.82
N VAL A 107 -11.52 4.43 -14.58
CA VAL A 107 -10.99 5.47 -15.44
C VAL A 107 -9.95 6.25 -14.65
N GLY A 108 -8.84 6.61 -15.27
CA GLY A 108 -7.76 7.30 -14.58
C GLY A 108 -7.08 8.37 -15.42
N TYR A 109 -6.43 9.27 -14.71
CA TYR A 109 -5.58 10.32 -15.25
C TYR A 109 -4.28 10.34 -14.46
N GLU A 110 -3.14 10.21 -15.14
CA GLU A 110 -1.82 10.18 -14.53
C GLU A 110 -0.89 11.18 -15.20
N VAL A 111 -0.11 11.88 -14.38
CA VAL A 111 0.89 12.87 -14.82
C VAL A 111 2.27 12.42 -14.36
N PHE A 112 3.23 12.41 -15.26
CA PHE A 112 4.64 12.21 -15.00
C PHE A 112 5.37 13.52 -15.27
N ASP A 113 5.79 14.20 -14.21
CA ASP A 113 6.54 15.46 -14.28
C ASP A 113 7.43 15.61 -13.03
N ARG A 114 8.71 15.34 -13.19
CA ARG A 114 9.72 15.48 -12.14
C ARG A 114 10.17 16.92 -11.92
N GLN A 115 9.91 17.83 -12.85
CA GLN A 115 10.39 19.21 -12.74
C GLN A 115 9.52 20.03 -11.80
N ASN A 116 8.20 19.78 -11.78
CA ASN A 116 7.28 20.50 -10.92
C ASN A 116 6.21 19.58 -10.31
N PRO A 117 6.58 18.73 -9.31
CA PRO A 117 5.66 17.77 -8.70
C PRO A 117 4.41 18.43 -8.10
N ALA A 118 4.56 19.61 -7.47
CA ALA A 118 3.43 20.30 -6.87
C ALA A 118 2.39 20.78 -7.90
N ALA A 119 2.84 21.21 -9.08
CA ALA A 119 1.94 21.57 -10.17
C ALA A 119 1.26 20.31 -10.75
N ALA A 120 1.99 19.20 -10.87
CA ALA A 120 1.44 17.92 -11.32
C ALA A 120 0.36 17.40 -10.37
N ASP A 121 0.60 17.43 -9.05
CA ASP A 121 -0.38 17.06 -8.02
C ASP A 121 -1.65 17.94 -8.12
N ALA A 122 -1.47 19.27 -8.24
CA ALA A 122 -2.58 20.19 -8.38
C ALA A 122 -3.37 19.94 -9.67
N GLU A 123 -2.70 19.66 -10.77
CA GLU A 123 -3.31 19.34 -12.06
C GLU A 123 -4.17 18.08 -11.95
N VAL A 124 -3.63 16.98 -11.43
CA VAL A 124 -4.37 15.73 -11.22
C VAL A 124 -5.61 15.96 -10.36
N PHE A 125 -5.45 16.69 -9.25
CA PHE A 125 -6.56 17.02 -8.37
C PHE A 125 -7.67 17.79 -9.11
N VAL A 126 -7.31 18.83 -9.88
CA VAL A 126 -8.26 19.64 -10.63
C VAL A 126 -8.98 18.83 -11.71
N GLN A 127 -8.27 17.97 -12.44
CA GLN A 127 -8.87 17.12 -13.47
C GLN A 127 -9.88 16.13 -12.87
N ILE A 128 -9.52 15.43 -11.80
CA ILE A 128 -10.42 14.49 -11.11
C ILE A 128 -11.62 15.25 -10.50
N TYR A 129 -11.39 16.37 -9.82
CA TYR A 129 -12.45 17.19 -9.25
C TYR A 129 -13.44 17.68 -10.31
N THR A 130 -12.93 18.10 -11.46
CA THR A 130 -13.74 18.57 -12.60
C THR A 130 -14.57 17.43 -13.20
N ALA A 131 -13.97 16.26 -13.38
CA ALA A 131 -14.65 15.06 -13.87
C ALA A 131 -15.82 14.64 -12.95
N LEU A 132 -15.71 14.87 -11.65
CA LEU A 132 -16.70 14.50 -10.63
C LEU A 132 -17.61 15.66 -10.20
N ARG A 133 -17.57 16.81 -10.87
CA ARG A 133 -18.30 18.04 -10.49
C ARG A 133 -19.82 17.85 -10.32
N GLY A 134 -20.43 16.88 -11.01
CA GLY A 134 -21.85 16.56 -10.88
C GLY A 134 -22.25 15.83 -9.59
N LEU A 135 -21.27 15.42 -8.79
CA LEU A 135 -21.47 14.69 -7.55
C LEU A 135 -21.25 15.60 -6.35
N SER A 136 -22.11 15.49 -5.32
CA SER A 136 -21.94 16.20 -4.05
C SER A 136 -20.86 15.52 -3.20
N LEU A 137 -19.59 15.69 -3.58
CA LEU A 137 -18.46 15.07 -2.93
C LEU A 137 -17.73 16.05 -2.02
N ARG A 138 -17.29 15.56 -0.86
CA ARG A 138 -16.34 16.25 -0.01
C ARG A 138 -14.92 15.80 -0.39
N ALA A 139 -14.12 16.73 -0.88
CA ALA A 139 -12.71 16.48 -1.12
C ALA A 139 -11.94 16.44 0.21
N ALA A 140 -11.02 15.49 0.34
CA ALA A 140 -10.06 15.40 1.43
C ALA A 140 -8.68 15.11 0.84
N THR A 141 -7.68 15.81 1.32
CA THR A 141 -6.28 15.59 0.94
C THR A 141 -5.50 15.13 2.15
N GLY A 142 -4.42 14.40 1.93
CA GLY A 142 -3.49 13.97 2.96
C GLY A 142 -2.06 14.02 2.44
N ASP A 143 -1.15 14.30 3.35
CA ASP A 143 0.29 14.26 3.07
C ASP A 143 0.94 13.22 3.99
N ILE A 144 1.49 12.17 3.41
CA ILE A 144 2.20 11.13 4.14
C ILE A 144 3.45 11.67 4.84
N GLY A 145 4.00 12.79 4.35
CA GLY A 145 5.11 13.49 4.99
C GLY A 145 4.79 13.95 6.41
N ILE A 146 3.53 14.36 6.67
CA ILE A 146 3.06 14.74 8.01
C ILE A 146 3.16 13.54 8.95
N LEU A 147 2.63 12.38 8.54
CA LEU A 147 2.69 11.17 9.34
C LEU A 147 4.14 10.67 9.53
N THR A 148 4.96 10.77 8.49
CA THR A 148 6.39 10.45 8.56
C THR A 148 7.12 11.35 9.57
N ALA A 149 6.89 12.66 9.50
CA ALA A 149 7.48 13.63 10.44
C ALA A 149 7.02 13.36 11.89
N ALA A 150 5.73 13.05 12.08
CA ALA A 150 5.20 12.68 13.38
C ALA A 150 5.89 11.44 13.95
N VAL A 151 6.08 10.36 13.15
CA VAL A 151 6.79 9.15 13.58
C VAL A 151 8.25 9.45 13.94
N ILE A 152 8.94 10.26 13.13
CA ILE A 152 10.33 10.66 13.39
C ILE A 152 10.41 11.46 14.70
N GLY A 153 9.43 12.31 15.00
CA GLY A 153 9.34 13.11 16.20
C GLY A 153 9.01 12.36 17.50
N LEU A 154 8.57 11.09 17.42
CA LEU A 154 8.27 10.29 18.61
C LEU A 154 9.48 10.13 19.53
N ARG A 155 9.25 10.20 20.84
CA ARG A 155 10.27 9.96 21.86
C ARG A 155 10.36 8.45 22.18
N THR A 156 10.94 7.70 21.27
CA THR A 156 11.07 6.25 21.39
C THR A 156 12.33 5.75 20.68
N THR A 157 12.57 4.44 20.74
CA THR A 157 13.75 3.84 20.09
C THR A 157 13.66 3.92 18.57
N GLU A 158 14.79 4.03 17.89
CA GLU A 158 14.86 4.02 16.42
C GLU A 158 14.27 2.71 15.84
N ALA A 159 14.42 1.58 16.55
CA ALA A 159 13.82 0.31 16.13
C ALA A 159 12.28 0.39 16.04
N ARG A 160 11.63 1.08 17.00
CA ARG A 160 10.18 1.31 16.98
C ARG A 160 9.77 2.28 15.87
N LYS A 161 10.51 3.37 15.67
CA LYS A 161 10.28 4.31 14.55
C LYS A 161 10.39 3.60 13.21
N HIS A 162 11.45 2.81 12.98
CA HIS A 162 11.59 2.00 11.77
C HIS A 162 10.46 1.00 11.57
N ALA A 163 9.96 0.37 12.64
CA ALA A 163 8.83 -0.53 12.56
C ALA A 163 7.54 0.18 12.14
N LEU A 164 7.29 1.39 12.67
CA LEU A 164 6.16 2.23 12.28
C LEU A 164 6.27 2.69 10.83
N LEU A 165 7.41 3.24 10.42
CA LEU A 165 7.66 3.71 9.05
C LEU A 165 7.51 2.58 8.03
N ARG A 166 7.95 1.37 8.34
CA ARG A 166 7.76 0.18 7.47
C ARG A 166 6.29 -0.13 7.21
N HIS A 167 5.41 0.21 8.14
CA HIS A 167 3.98 -0.08 8.07
C HIS A 167 3.11 1.15 7.88
N ILE A 168 3.71 2.29 7.50
CA ILE A 168 3.01 3.58 7.36
C ILE A 168 1.83 3.51 6.34
N TRP A 169 1.96 2.67 5.31
CA TRP A 169 0.93 2.44 4.31
C TRP A 169 -0.07 1.32 4.68
N ARG A 170 0.03 0.75 5.90
CA ARG A 170 -0.81 -0.33 6.40
C ARG A 170 -1.53 0.10 7.68
N PRO A 171 -2.64 0.87 7.57
CA PRO A 171 -3.25 1.53 8.73
C PRO A 171 -3.58 0.60 9.91
N LYS A 172 -4.13 -0.58 9.63
CA LYS A 172 -4.44 -1.59 10.67
C LYS A 172 -3.17 -2.03 11.41
N ARG A 173 -2.08 -2.29 10.69
CA ARG A 173 -0.80 -2.72 11.28
C ARG A 173 -0.09 -1.59 12.00
N PHE A 174 -0.09 -0.40 11.42
CA PHE A 174 0.46 0.81 12.01
C PHE A 174 -0.20 1.10 13.36
N LYS A 175 -1.54 1.12 13.40
CA LYS A 175 -2.31 1.30 14.63
C LYS A 175 -1.99 0.23 15.68
N ALA A 176 -1.93 -1.05 15.27
CA ALA A 176 -1.60 -2.15 16.18
C ALA A 176 -0.20 -2.01 16.79
N LEU A 177 0.78 -1.44 16.05
CA LEU A 177 2.12 -1.14 16.58
C LEU A 177 2.10 0.03 17.56
N LEU A 178 1.34 1.10 17.28
CA LEU A 178 1.16 2.21 18.22
C LEU A 178 0.55 1.73 19.54
N GLU A 179 -0.52 0.93 19.47
CA GLU A 179 -1.15 0.33 20.66
C GLU A 179 -0.19 -0.59 21.43
N GLN A 180 0.66 -1.33 20.71
CA GLN A 180 1.69 -2.17 21.34
C GLN A 180 2.76 -1.33 22.04
N PHE A 181 3.27 -0.29 21.38
CA PHE A 181 4.35 0.55 21.91
C PHE A 181 3.88 1.50 23.02
N SER A 182 2.59 1.82 23.08
CA SER A 182 1.98 2.58 24.17
C SER A 182 1.55 1.73 25.37
N GLY A 183 1.72 0.41 25.30
CA GLY A 183 1.27 -0.50 26.36
C GLY A 183 -0.25 -0.70 26.44
N ARG A 184 -1.03 -0.14 25.50
CA ARG A 184 -2.49 -0.33 25.43
C ARG A 184 -2.89 -1.75 25.04
N ARG A 185 -1.97 -2.50 24.45
CA ARG A 185 -2.20 -3.89 24.05
C ARG A 185 -1.61 -4.85 25.07
N PRO A 186 -2.37 -5.87 25.53
CA PRO A 186 -1.84 -6.85 26.47
C PRO A 186 -0.64 -7.60 25.89
N VAL A 187 0.40 -7.75 26.70
CA VAL A 187 1.60 -8.52 26.31
C VAL A 187 1.26 -10.01 26.32
N PRO A 188 1.53 -10.76 25.25
CA PRO A 188 1.32 -12.21 25.25
C PRO A 188 2.10 -12.91 26.38
N ALA A 189 1.51 -13.90 27.01
CA ALA A 189 2.13 -14.63 28.11
C ALA A 189 3.50 -15.24 27.73
N SER A 190 3.64 -15.73 26.50
CA SER A 190 4.91 -16.24 25.96
C SER A 190 6.00 -15.17 25.91
N ARG A 191 5.66 -13.92 25.59
CA ARG A 191 6.62 -12.81 25.62
C ARG A 191 7.00 -12.45 27.06
N SER A 192 6.03 -12.39 27.96
CA SER A 192 6.30 -12.13 29.39
C SER A 192 7.22 -13.19 29.97
N ALA A 193 6.97 -14.47 29.68
CA ALA A 193 7.82 -15.59 30.13
C ALA A 193 9.24 -15.48 29.56
N LEU A 194 9.40 -15.13 28.27
CA LEU A 194 10.71 -14.94 27.65
C LEU A 194 11.49 -13.79 28.30
N LEU A 195 10.82 -12.67 28.61
CA LEU A 195 11.44 -11.49 29.20
C LEU A 195 11.82 -11.68 30.67
N SER A 196 11.10 -12.53 31.40
CA SER A 196 11.38 -12.89 32.78
C SER A 196 12.39 -14.01 32.93
N ALA A 197 12.74 -14.73 31.87
CA ALA A 197 13.68 -15.84 31.91
C ALA A 197 15.10 -15.34 32.25
N LYS A 198 15.76 -16.00 33.23
CA LYS A 198 17.14 -15.66 33.61
C LYS A 198 18.16 -15.93 32.49
N THR A 199 17.87 -16.93 31.65
CA THR A 199 18.72 -17.37 30.53
C THR A 199 17.86 -17.58 29.27
N PRO A 200 17.37 -16.50 28.64
CA PRO A 200 16.44 -16.60 27.52
C PRO A 200 17.02 -17.29 26.27
N PHE A 201 18.31 -17.64 26.30
CA PHE A 201 19.04 -18.25 25.18
C PHE A 201 19.34 -19.73 25.32
N GLU A 202 19.07 -20.31 26.45
CA GLU A 202 19.20 -21.78 26.66
C GLU A 202 18.00 -22.49 26.03
N ILE A 203 18.04 -22.59 24.69
CA ILE A 203 17.07 -23.35 23.92
C ILE A 203 17.70 -24.69 23.60
N GLU A 204 17.20 -25.74 24.22
CA GLU A 204 17.59 -27.13 23.93
C GLU A 204 16.98 -27.69 22.66
N ALA A 205 16.05 -26.94 22.03
CA ALA A 205 15.42 -27.33 20.79
C ALA A 205 16.42 -27.38 19.61
N PRO A 206 16.29 -28.36 18.70
CA PRO A 206 17.12 -28.45 17.53
C PRO A 206 16.94 -27.21 16.66
N MET A 207 18.05 -26.69 16.13
CA MET A 207 18.05 -25.53 15.24
C MET A 207 17.52 -25.94 13.86
N ILE A 208 16.22 -25.75 13.66
CA ILE A 208 15.53 -26.02 12.40
C ILE A 208 15.30 -24.69 11.67
N GLY A 209 15.84 -24.54 10.45
CA GLY A 209 15.65 -23.36 9.61
C GLY A 209 16.92 -22.57 9.31
N LEU A 210 16.76 -21.47 8.58
CA LEU A 210 17.86 -20.68 8.03
C LEU A 210 18.53 -19.69 9.00
N ARG A 211 17.98 -19.50 10.21
CA ARG A 211 18.53 -18.54 11.18
C ARG A 211 19.62 -19.15 12.01
N SER A 212 20.78 -18.51 12.05
CA SER A 212 21.87 -18.89 12.97
C SER A 212 21.52 -18.58 14.43
N ARG A 213 22.19 -19.27 15.38
CA ARG A 213 22.08 -18.97 16.83
C ARG A 213 22.39 -17.50 17.13
N GLY A 214 23.40 -16.92 16.43
CA GLY A 214 23.73 -15.50 16.56
C GLY A 214 22.58 -14.57 16.17
N ALA A 215 21.91 -14.85 15.04
CA ALA A 215 20.76 -14.09 14.59
C ALA A 215 19.58 -14.16 15.57
N ILE A 216 19.34 -15.34 16.16
CA ILE A 216 18.31 -15.53 17.18
C ILE A 216 18.65 -14.73 18.44
N LYS A 217 19.89 -14.82 18.91
CA LYS A 217 20.39 -14.08 20.09
C LYS A 217 20.20 -12.57 19.89
N THR A 218 20.63 -12.05 18.74
CA THR A 218 20.44 -10.63 18.39
C THR A 218 18.98 -10.23 18.44
N ARG A 219 18.08 -11.08 17.89
CA ARG A 219 16.64 -10.79 17.90
C ARG A 219 16.04 -10.79 19.30
N ILE A 220 16.44 -11.71 20.17
CA ILE A 220 15.97 -11.75 21.55
C ILE A 220 16.46 -10.54 22.33
N ASN A 221 17.73 -10.13 22.16
CA ASN A 221 18.25 -8.90 22.76
C ASN A 221 17.49 -7.65 22.31
N GLN A 222 17.13 -7.56 21.03
CA GLN A 222 16.30 -6.46 20.52
C GLN A 222 14.91 -6.45 21.16
N LEU A 223 14.27 -7.61 21.31
CA LEU A 223 12.98 -7.73 21.99
C LEU A 223 13.06 -7.37 23.48
N HIS A 224 14.15 -7.74 24.13
CA HIS A 224 14.39 -7.40 25.53
C HIS A 224 14.60 -5.89 25.70
N HIS A 225 15.42 -5.29 24.85
CA HIS A 225 15.65 -3.84 24.85
C HIS A 225 14.37 -3.06 24.57
N ASP A 226 13.56 -3.50 23.59
CA ASP A 226 12.25 -2.90 23.30
C ASP A 226 11.29 -3.00 24.51
N ALA A 227 11.31 -4.11 25.23
CA ALA A 227 10.44 -4.30 26.41
C ALA A 227 10.83 -3.41 27.60
N LEU A 228 12.10 -3.06 27.71
CA LEU A 228 12.62 -2.14 28.75
C LEU A 228 12.44 -0.65 28.37
N SER A 229 12.11 -0.37 27.14
CA SER A 229 11.91 1.00 26.66
C SER A 229 10.59 1.56 27.16
N ASP A 230 10.56 2.83 27.53
CA ASP A 230 9.36 3.51 27.98
C ASP A 230 8.22 3.42 26.95
N PRO A 231 6.98 3.29 27.40
CA PRO A 231 5.84 3.31 26.50
C PRO A 231 5.67 4.70 25.88
N LEU A 232 5.10 4.77 24.68
CA LEU A 232 4.65 6.02 24.10
C LEU A 232 3.57 6.65 24.99
N SER A 233 3.63 7.97 25.15
CA SER A 233 2.61 8.72 25.88
C SER A 233 1.27 8.75 25.12
N ASN A 234 0.19 9.04 25.82
CA ASN A 234 -1.12 9.19 25.19
C ASN A 234 -1.12 10.29 24.13
N ALA A 235 -0.46 11.42 24.38
CA ALA A 235 -0.34 12.51 23.43
C ALA A 235 0.40 12.11 22.13
N GLU A 236 1.34 11.18 22.20
CA GLU A 236 2.06 10.66 21.05
C GLU A 236 1.28 9.61 20.25
N VAL A 237 0.19 9.09 20.79
CA VAL A 237 -0.64 8.05 20.13
C VAL A 237 -1.93 8.63 19.54
N GLU A 238 -2.32 9.85 19.94
CA GLU A 238 -3.57 10.53 19.56
C GLU A 238 -3.39 11.65 18.53
N PHE A 239 -2.25 11.69 17.84
CA PHE A 239 -2.00 12.67 16.78
C PHE A 239 -2.69 12.33 15.45
#